data_f7f09510e31032bd62dbe764c2e7bcda
#
_entry.id   f7f09510e31032bd62dbe764c2e7bcda
#
_cell.length_a   1.000
_cell.length_b   1.000
_cell.length_c   1.000
_cell.angle_alpha   90.00
_cell.angle_beta   90.00
_cell.angle_gamma   90.00
#
_symmetry.space_group_name_H-M   'P 1'
#
loop_
_entity.id
_entity.type
_entity.pdbx_description
1 polymer ?
#
loop_
_entity_poly.entity_id
_entity_poly.type
_entity_poly.pdbx_seq_one_letter_code
_entity_poly.pdbx_strand_id
1 'polypeptide(L)'
;MDVIAKARELGALLQQDERYTKLMAAQKANEEDTALNELIARIQLVQMSFQHEATKEDKNEQKLEAYDKEFGEIYTQIMANPNMQAYEAARAEIDALMQYINSIFALCLQGEDPATCEPPKQDHNCGGECSSCSGCH
;
A
#
# COMPACT_ATOMS: atom_id res chain seq x y z
N MET A 1 8.43 16.65 -29.77
CA MET A 1 7.52 16.37 -28.64
C MET A 1 8.27 15.54 -27.62
N ASP A 2 8.42 16.08 -26.44
CA ASP A 2 9.23 15.46 -25.39
C ASP A 2 8.37 14.50 -24.56
N VAL A 3 8.80 13.25 -24.42
CA VAL A 3 8.13 12.21 -23.62
C VAL A 3 8.04 12.64 -22.16
N ILE A 4 9.10 13.23 -21.64
CA ILE A 4 9.13 13.68 -20.25
C ILE A 4 8.12 14.81 -20.01
N ALA A 5 7.98 15.74 -20.96
CA ALA A 5 6.99 16.81 -20.86
C ALA A 5 5.57 16.23 -20.80
N LYS A 6 5.29 15.21 -21.59
CA LYS A 6 3.98 14.54 -21.56
C LYS A 6 3.74 13.79 -20.25
N ALA A 7 4.78 13.19 -19.69
CA ALA A 7 4.67 12.56 -18.38
C ALA A 7 4.34 13.58 -17.30
N ARG A 8 4.93 14.79 -17.37
CA ARG A 8 4.61 15.88 -16.44
C ARG A 8 3.16 16.36 -16.57
N GLU A 9 2.66 16.45 -17.80
CA GLU A 9 1.25 16.78 -18.05
C GLU A 9 0.32 15.73 -17.42
N LEU A 10 0.66 14.45 -17.58
CA LEU A 10 -0.11 13.36 -16.96
C LEU A 10 -0.06 13.49 -15.45
N GLY A 11 1.11 13.79 -14.88
CA GLY A 11 1.24 14.01 -13.44
C GLY A 11 0.33 15.14 -12.94
N ALA A 12 0.24 16.23 -13.70
CA ALA A 12 -0.65 17.35 -13.36
C ALA A 12 -2.13 16.92 -13.38
N LEU A 13 -2.52 16.09 -14.36
CA LEU A 13 -3.87 15.54 -14.42
C LEU A 13 -4.17 14.63 -13.23
N LEU A 14 -3.19 13.82 -12.82
CA LEU A 14 -3.34 12.94 -11.66
C LEU A 14 -3.61 13.75 -10.39
N GLN A 15 -2.97 14.90 -10.23
CA GLN A 15 -3.20 15.77 -9.08
C GLN A 15 -4.58 16.43 -9.09
N GLN A 16 -5.28 16.44 -10.21
CA GLN A 16 -6.64 16.96 -10.35
C GLN A 16 -7.70 15.85 -10.24
N ASP A 17 -7.28 14.59 -10.22
CA ASP A 17 -8.18 13.45 -10.16
C ASP A 17 -8.76 13.31 -8.76
N GLU A 18 -10.03 12.89 -8.66
CA GLU A 18 -10.71 12.67 -7.38
C GLU A 18 -9.99 11.65 -6.50
N ARG A 19 -9.38 10.64 -7.09
CA ARG A 19 -8.63 9.62 -6.34
C ARG A 19 -7.48 10.25 -5.58
N TYR A 20 -6.80 11.20 -6.20
CA TYR A 20 -5.71 11.95 -5.56
C TYR A 20 -6.24 12.83 -4.43
N THR A 21 -7.31 13.59 -4.67
CA THR A 21 -7.86 14.49 -3.65
C THR A 21 -8.39 13.71 -2.45
N LYS A 22 -9.02 12.56 -2.69
CA LYS A 22 -9.46 11.67 -1.60
C LYS A 22 -8.28 11.15 -0.78
N LEU A 23 -7.21 10.75 -1.47
CA LEU A 23 -6.01 10.24 -0.78
C LEU A 23 -5.39 11.34 0.09
N MET A 24 -5.27 12.55 -0.43
CA MET A 24 -4.70 13.67 0.32
C MET A 24 -5.57 14.02 1.53
N ALA A 25 -6.89 14.01 1.38
CA ALA A 25 -7.80 14.26 2.48
C ALA A 25 -7.70 13.17 3.55
N ALA A 26 -7.62 11.91 3.14
CA ALA A 26 -7.47 10.78 4.07
C ALA A 26 -6.12 10.83 4.80
N GLN A 27 -5.06 11.18 4.09
CA GLN A 27 -3.73 11.34 4.68
C GLN A 27 -3.74 12.44 5.75
N LYS A 28 -4.37 13.56 5.45
CA LYS A 28 -4.49 14.67 6.41
C LYS A 28 -5.28 14.25 7.64
N ALA A 29 -6.39 13.53 7.45
CA ALA A 29 -7.20 13.03 8.56
C ALA A 29 -6.38 12.09 9.46
N ASN A 30 -5.54 11.24 8.87
CA ASN A 30 -4.63 10.38 9.64
C ASN A 30 -3.60 11.19 10.43
N GLU A 31 -3.03 12.22 9.82
CA GLU A 31 -2.04 13.08 10.48
C GLU A 31 -2.65 13.81 11.70
N GLU A 32 -3.91 14.16 11.61
CA GLU A 32 -4.63 14.87 12.67
C GLU A 32 -5.23 13.94 13.73
N ASP A 33 -5.24 12.63 13.49
CA ASP A 33 -5.80 11.63 14.41
C ASP A 33 -4.77 11.25 15.47
N THR A 34 -4.84 11.89 16.62
CA THR A 34 -3.89 11.69 17.71
C THR A 34 -3.88 10.24 18.20
N ALA A 35 -5.06 9.63 18.34
CA ALA A 35 -5.18 8.25 18.83
C ALA A 35 -4.50 7.28 17.84
N LEU A 36 -4.72 7.48 16.54
CA LEU A 36 -4.08 6.68 15.51
C LEU A 36 -2.56 6.83 15.55
N ASN A 37 -2.07 8.06 15.69
CA ASN A 37 -0.63 8.33 15.74
C ASN A 37 0.03 7.69 16.96
N GLU A 38 -0.68 7.65 18.10
CA GLU A 38 -0.20 6.94 19.30
C GLU A 38 -0.10 5.44 19.04
N LEU A 39 -1.08 4.84 18.37
CA LEU A 39 -1.03 3.42 18.01
C LEU A 39 0.13 3.12 17.07
N ILE A 40 0.35 3.98 16.08
CA ILE A 40 1.46 3.82 15.13
C ILE A 40 2.80 3.90 15.86
N ALA A 41 2.96 4.85 16.78
CA ALA A 41 4.19 4.96 17.57
C ALA A 41 4.41 3.71 18.43
N ARG A 42 3.35 3.19 19.03
CA ARG A 42 3.42 1.99 19.85
C ARG A 42 3.80 0.75 19.04
N ILE A 43 3.21 0.58 17.86
CA ILE A 43 3.53 -0.59 17.02
C ILE A 43 4.97 -0.55 16.53
N GLN A 44 5.50 0.64 16.25
CA GLN A 44 6.90 0.82 15.86
C GLN A 44 7.84 0.44 17.02
N LEU A 45 7.50 0.85 18.24
CA LEU A 45 8.29 0.47 19.44
C LEU A 45 8.28 -1.03 19.65
N VAL A 46 7.14 -1.67 19.53
CA VAL A 46 7.02 -3.13 19.68
C VAL A 46 7.85 -3.84 18.62
N GLN A 47 7.78 -3.36 17.37
CA GLN A 47 8.56 -3.94 16.28
C GLN A 47 10.07 -3.82 16.53
N MET A 48 10.52 -2.66 16.99
CA MET A 48 11.93 -2.44 17.34
C MET A 48 12.36 -3.34 18.50
N SER A 49 11.50 -3.47 19.51
CA SER A 49 11.78 -4.34 20.66
C SER A 49 11.87 -5.81 20.25
N PHE A 50 10.96 -6.25 19.36
CA PHE A 50 10.99 -7.60 18.82
C PHE A 50 12.29 -7.86 18.07
N GLN A 51 12.67 -6.96 17.16
CA GLN A 51 13.90 -7.10 16.38
C GLN A 51 15.14 -7.12 17.28
N HIS A 52 15.16 -6.25 18.28
CA HIS A 52 16.27 -6.20 19.23
C HIS A 52 16.42 -7.52 19.98
N GLU A 53 15.31 -8.07 20.50
CA GLU A 53 15.34 -9.35 21.20
C GLU A 53 15.70 -10.51 20.26
N ALA A 54 15.17 -10.51 19.04
CA ALA A 54 15.40 -11.56 18.06
C ALA A 54 16.86 -11.66 17.62
N THR A 55 17.61 -10.55 17.70
CA THR A 55 19.02 -10.52 17.29
C THR A 55 19.99 -10.89 18.40
N LYS A 56 19.51 -11.07 19.62
CA LYS A 56 20.36 -11.50 20.75
C LYS A 56 20.72 -12.98 20.60
N GLU A 57 21.93 -13.35 21.08
CA GLU A 57 22.34 -14.74 21.12
C GLU A 57 21.48 -15.54 22.11
N ASP A 58 21.15 -14.94 23.25
CA ASP A 58 20.34 -15.55 24.30
C ASP A 58 18.89 -15.01 24.26
N LYS A 59 18.30 -14.98 23.08
CA LYS A 59 16.96 -14.46 22.91
C LYS A 59 15.94 -15.20 23.78
N ASN A 60 15.01 -14.43 24.34
CA ASN A 60 13.94 -14.93 25.17
C ASN A 60 12.68 -15.19 24.35
N GLU A 61 12.34 -16.46 24.15
CA GLU A 61 11.18 -16.87 23.33
C GLU A 61 9.87 -16.31 23.90
N GLN A 62 9.74 -16.23 25.22
CA GLN A 62 8.51 -15.70 25.85
C GLN A 62 8.34 -14.21 25.56
N LYS A 63 9.43 -13.45 25.53
CA LYS A 63 9.39 -12.03 25.18
C LYS A 63 9.02 -11.86 23.71
N LEU A 64 9.57 -12.69 22.83
CA LEU A 64 9.25 -12.65 21.41
C LEU A 64 7.76 -12.91 21.17
N GLU A 65 7.21 -13.92 21.85
CA GLU A 65 5.77 -14.23 21.76
C GLU A 65 4.91 -13.07 22.28
N ALA A 66 5.33 -12.44 23.39
CA ALA A 66 4.60 -11.32 23.97
C ALA A 66 4.60 -10.11 23.03
N TYR A 67 5.74 -9.80 22.40
CA TYR A 67 5.83 -8.70 21.44
C TYR A 67 5.00 -8.99 20.18
N ASP A 68 5.02 -10.23 19.71
CA ASP A 68 4.24 -10.63 18.54
C ASP A 68 2.75 -10.48 18.81
N LYS A 69 2.29 -10.90 19.98
CA LYS A 69 0.90 -10.75 20.39
C LYS A 69 0.50 -9.30 20.51
N GLU A 70 1.34 -8.48 21.15
CA GLU A 70 1.08 -7.04 21.30
C GLU A 70 1.04 -6.36 19.95
N PHE A 71 1.95 -6.71 19.03
CA PHE A 71 1.95 -6.21 17.66
C PHE A 71 0.61 -6.48 16.98
N GLY A 72 0.13 -7.73 17.06
CA GLY A 72 -1.14 -8.13 16.46
C GLY A 72 -2.33 -7.37 17.03
N GLU A 73 -2.35 -7.15 18.34
CA GLU A 73 -3.42 -6.38 18.99
C GLU A 73 -3.44 -4.93 18.55
N ILE A 74 -2.26 -4.29 18.51
CA ILE A 74 -2.15 -2.90 18.06
C ILE A 74 -2.51 -2.79 16.58
N TYR A 75 -2.01 -3.71 15.76
CA TYR A 75 -2.31 -3.76 14.32
C TYR A 75 -3.83 -3.82 14.09
N THR A 76 -4.52 -4.68 14.83
CA THR A 76 -5.98 -4.82 14.74
C THR A 76 -6.67 -3.50 15.06
N GLN A 77 -6.21 -2.79 16.10
CA GLN A 77 -6.77 -1.49 16.48
C GLN A 77 -6.52 -0.43 15.39
N ILE A 78 -5.32 -0.44 14.78
CA ILE A 78 -5.00 0.48 13.68
C ILE A 78 -5.92 0.22 12.50
N MET A 79 -6.09 -1.05 12.11
CA MET A 79 -6.91 -1.41 10.95
C MET A 79 -8.41 -1.22 11.21
N ALA A 80 -8.82 -1.16 12.46
CA ALA A 80 -10.21 -0.85 12.82
C ALA A 80 -10.50 0.66 12.84
N ASN A 81 -9.47 1.50 12.78
CA ASN A 81 -9.63 2.96 12.80
C ASN A 81 -10.28 3.43 11.50
N PRO A 82 -11.39 4.20 11.55
CA PRO A 82 -12.08 4.65 10.33
C PRO A 82 -11.22 5.50 9.40
N ASN A 83 -10.35 6.34 9.95
CA ASN A 83 -9.45 7.17 9.15
C ASN A 83 -8.42 6.30 8.42
N MET A 84 -7.90 5.28 9.09
CA MET A 84 -6.96 4.34 8.47
C MET A 84 -7.65 3.54 7.37
N GLN A 85 -8.89 3.11 7.58
CA GLN A 85 -9.67 2.39 6.58
C GLN A 85 -9.92 3.25 5.34
N ALA A 86 -10.26 4.52 5.54
CA ALA A 86 -10.47 5.47 4.43
C ALA A 86 -9.17 5.71 3.66
N TYR A 87 -8.06 5.83 4.37
CA TYR A 87 -6.74 6.00 3.74
C TYR A 87 -6.37 4.76 2.91
N GLU A 88 -6.53 3.57 3.46
CA GLU A 88 -6.21 2.33 2.74
C GLU A 88 -7.08 2.17 1.49
N ALA A 89 -8.38 2.49 1.58
CA ALA A 89 -9.28 2.43 0.43
C ALA A 89 -8.86 3.44 -0.66
N ALA A 90 -8.55 4.67 -0.27
CA ALA A 90 -8.12 5.71 -1.21
C ALA A 90 -6.79 5.34 -1.87
N ARG A 91 -5.86 4.79 -1.09
CA ARG A 91 -4.57 4.34 -1.60
C ARG A 91 -4.73 3.20 -2.61
N ALA A 92 -5.61 2.26 -2.32
CA ALA A 92 -5.89 1.15 -3.24
C ALA A 92 -6.42 1.65 -4.59
N GLU A 93 -7.28 2.68 -4.58
CA GLU A 93 -7.79 3.27 -5.82
C GLU A 93 -6.67 3.91 -6.65
N ILE A 94 -5.76 4.65 -6.00
CA ILE A 94 -4.61 5.26 -6.69
C ILE A 94 -3.67 4.18 -7.20
N ASP A 95 -3.37 3.16 -6.41
CA ASP A 95 -2.49 2.07 -6.83
C ASP A 95 -3.06 1.34 -8.04
N ALA A 96 -4.37 1.09 -8.06
CA ALA A 96 -5.05 0.45 -9.19
C ALA A 96 -4.96 1.32 -10.45
N LEU A 97 -5.15 2.63 -10.31
CA LEU A 97 -5.02 3.56 -11.43
C LEU A 97 -3.59 3.55 -11.98
N MET A 98 -2.59 3.60 -11.11
CA MET A 98 -1.18 3.58 -11.53
C MET A 98 -0.80 2.27 -12.20
N GLN A 99 -1.29 1.14 -11.70
CA GLN A 99 -1.07 -0.15 -12.33
C GLN A 99 -1.68 -0.20 -13.73
N TYR A 100 -2.88 0.34 -13.88
CA TYR A 100 -3.55 0.40 -15.19
C TYR A 100 -2.76 1.26 -16.17
N ILE A 101 -2.32 2.43 -15.74
CA ILE A 101 -1.51 3.34 -16.57
C ILE A 101 -0.19 2.67 -16.98
N ASN A 102 0.49 2.03 -16.04
CA ASN A 102 1.74 1.34 -16.32
C ASN A 102 1.52 0.17 -17.28
N SER A 103 0.40 -0.52 -17.18
CA SER A 103 0.04 -1.61 -18.09
C SER A 103 -0.19 -1.09 -19.51
N ILE A 104 -0.83 0.08 -19.65
CA ILE A 104 -0.98 0.73 -20.97
C ILE A 104 0.40 1.01 -21.57
N PHE A 105 1.32 1.57 -20.77
CA PHE A 105 2.67 1.86 -21.24
C PHE A 105 3.41 0.60 -21.67
N ALA A 106 3.27 -0.48 -20.90
CA ALA A 106 3.90 -1.75 -21.22
C ALA A 106 3.40 -2.31 -22.56
N LEU A 107 2.08 -2.20 -22.81
CA LEU A 107 1.50 -2.62 -24.09
C LEU A 107 1.99 -1.75 -25.25
N CYS A 108 2.12 -0.46 -25.03
CA CYS A 108 2.67 0.46 -26.02
C CYS A 108 4.12 0.09 -26.39
N LEU A 109 4.92 -0.30 -25.39
CA LEU A 109 6.30 -0.72 -25.63
C LEU A 109 6.38 -2.04 -26.42
N GLN A 110 5.32 -2.84 -26.38
CA GLN A 110 5.22 -4.07 -27.18
C GLN A 110 4.72 -3.81 -28.60
N GLY A 111 4.38 -2.57 -28.92
CA GLY A 111 3.91 -2.19 -30.23
C GLY A 111 2.41 -2.17 -30.40
N GLU A 112 1.64 -2.30 -29.33
CA GLU A 112 0.20 -2.21 -29.36
C GLU A 112 -0.26 -0.77 -29.64
N ASP A 113 -1.48 -0.64 -30.21
CA ASP A 113 -2.04 0.67 -30.54
C ASP A 113 -2.38 1.41 -29.25
N PRO A 114 -1.74 2.56 -28.96
CA PRO A 114 -2.02 3.32 -27.73
C PRO A 114 -3.48 3.76 -27.58
N ALA A 115 -4.17 3.95 -28.68
CA ALA A 115 -5.57 4.44 -28.65
C ALA A 115 -6.56 3.34 -28.29
N THR A 116 -6.23 2.09 -28.53
CA THR A 116 -7.18 0.99 -28.41
C THR A 116 -6.72 -0.13 -27.46
N CYS A 117 -5.45 -0.15 -27.05
CA CYS A 117 -4.96 -1.21 -26.19
C CYS A 117 -5.63 -1.14 -24.81
N GLU A 118 -6.06 -2.30 -24.34
CA GLU A 118 -6.68 -2.43 -23.02
C GLU A 118 -5.88 -3.43 -22.17
N PRO A 119 -5.43 -3.01 -21.00
CA PRO A 119 -4.79 -3.96 -20.08
C PRO A 119 -5.78 -5.06 -19.68
N PRO A 120 -5.30 -6.30 -19.46
CA PRO A 120 -6.18 -7.36 -18.98
C PRO A 120 -6.77 -6.97 -17.63
N LYS A 121 -8.05 -7.30 -17.45
CA LYS A 121 -8.71 -7.07 -16.16
C LYS A 121 -8.00 -7.92 -15.12
N GLN A 122 -7.44 -7.24 -14.13
CA GLN A 122 -6.90 -7.94 -12.97
C GLN A 122 -8.07 -8.33 -12.10
N ASP A 123 -8.39 -9.59 -12.10
CA ASP A 123 -9.31 -10.13 -11.12
C ASP A 123 -8.58 -10.07 -9.77
N HIS A 124 -9.02 -9.15 -8.92
CA HIS A 124 -8.46 -9.00 -7.58
C HIS A 124 -8.81 -10.18 -6.67
N ASN A 125 -9.10 -11.32 -7.27
CA ASN A 125 -9.41 -12.51 -6.50
C ASN A 125 -8.12 -13.28 -6.18
N CYS A 126 -7.21 -12.58 -5.52
CA CYS A 126 -5.99 -13.18 -5.03
C CYS A 126 -6.18 -13.86 -3.68
N GLY A 127 -7.42 -14.23 -3.34
CA GLY A 127 -7.70 -14.84 -2.05
C GLY A 127 -7.03 -16.19 -1.88
N GLY A 128 -5.80 -16.19 -1.39
CA GLY A 128 -5.13 -17.41 -0.99
C GLY A 128 -4.45 -18.20 -2.11
N GLU A 129 -4.52 -17.73 -3.34
CA GLU A 129 -3.94 -18.45 -4.48
C GLU A 129 -2.51 -18.04 -4.81
N CYS A 130 -1.87 -17.30 -3.90
CA CYS A 130 -0.48 -16.86 -4.11
C CYS A 130 0.49 -18.03 -4.26
N SER A 131 0.16 -19.17 -3.68
CA SER A 131 0.99 -20.37 -3.80
C SER A 131 0.98 -20.96 -5.21
N SER A 132 -0.09 -20.75 -5.97
CA SER A 132 -0.17 -21.25 -7.34
C SER A 132 0.61 -20.36 -8.31
N CYS A 133 0.81 -19.10 -7.96
CA CYS A 133 1.61 -18.20 -8.79
C CYS A 133 3.09 -18.58 -8.79
N SER A 134 3.58 -19.21 -7.75
CA SER A 134 4.96 -19.65 -7.67
C SER A 134 5.25 -20.85 -8.57
N GLY A 135 4.22 -21.54 -9.04
CA GLY A 135 4.35 -22.66 -9.94
C GLY A 135 4.39 -22.30 -11.42
N CYS A 136 4.28 -21.03 -11.74
CA CYS A 136 4.23 -20.55 -13.11
C CYS A 136 5.59 -20.12 -13.67
N HIS A 137 6.65 -20.72 -13.24
CA HIS A 137 8.01 -20.40 -13.72
C HIS A 137 8.31 -21.05 -15.04
#